data_abc2fae2f9b668ae58f480634e870dbe
#
_entry.id   abc2fae2f9b668ae58f480634e870dbe
#
_cell.length_a   1.000
_cell.length_b   1.000
_cell.length_c   1.000
_cell.angle_alpha   90.00
_cell.angle_beta   90.00
_cell.angle_gamma   90.00
#
_symmetry.space_group_name_H-M   'P 1'
#
loop_
_entity.id
_entity.type
_entity.pdbx_description
1 polymer ?
#
loop_
_entity_poly.entity_id
_entity_poly.type
_entity_poly.pdbx_seq_one_letter_code
_entity_poly.pdbx_strand_id
1 'polypeptide(L)'
;MKISFIFILFLFCSLHSYGTTPKIKVYCNPVLAKSTPDPTVIQAPDGMFYLYATEDIHNIPIYKSPDLVNWTFVGTAFTDATRPTFEPKAGLWAPDINHIDGKYVLYYAMSRWGGEHTCGIGCAVADSPAGPFTDQGKLFRSNEIGVQNSIDPFYIEENGEKYLFWGSFRGIYYIELSEDGLHIRPGAKPTQIAGTAYEAVYVHKKGKYYYLFASIGSCCQGEKSTYTTVVGRSESLFGPYMDKNGNSMLDN
;
A
#
# COMPACT_ATOMS: atom_id res chain seq x y z
N MET A 1 60.06 -31.26 60.38
CA MET A 1 59.36 -30.25 59.64
C MET A 1 58.99 -30.87 58.30
N LYS A 2 57.69 -31.27 58.13
CA LYS A 2 57.19 -31.85 56.86
C LYS A 2 56.40 -30.76 56.16
N ILE A 3 56.88 -30.35 54.99
CA ILE A 3 56.22 -29.40 54.14
C ILE A 3 55.32 -30.18 53.18
N SER A 4 53.97 -30.06 53.32
CA SER A 4 53.03 -30.62 52.39
C SER A 4 52.75 -29.60 51.24
N PHE A 5 53.05 -30.01 50.03
CA PHE A 5 52.66 -29.25 48.82
C PHE A 5 51.22 -29.63 48.43
N ILE A 6 50.33 -28.66 48.45
CA ILE A 6 48.97 -28.81 47.93
C ILE A 6 49.01 -28.41 46.45
N PHE A 7 48.78 -29.38 45.52
CA PHE A 7 48.58 -29.13 44.10
C PHE A 7 47.08 -28.71 43.88
N ILE A 8 46.88 -27.47 43.48
CA ILE A 8 45.54 -26.99 43.05
C ILE A 8 45.45 -27.23 41.55
N LEU A 9 44.61 -28.19 41.17
CA LEU A 9 44.27 -28.51 39.78
C LEU A 9 43.23 -27.52 39.27
N PHE A 10 43.63 -26.56 38.42
CA PHE A 10 42.69 -25.69 37.72
C PHE A 10 42.04 -26.44 36.54
N LEU A 11 40.79 -26.78 36.67
CA LEU A 11 39.97 -27.34 35.63
C LEU A 11 39.51 -26.19 34.70
N PHE A 12 40.17 -26.02 33.54
CA PHE A 12 39.69 -25.12 32.49
C PHE A 12 38.47 -25.73 31.81
N CYS A 13 37.24 -25.33 32.19
CA CYS A 13 36.04 -25.56 31.42
C CYS A 13 36.07 -24.63 30.20
N SER A 14 36.50 -25.13 29.05
CA SER A 14 36.29 -24.43 27.77
C SER A 14 34.82 -24.47 27.40
N LEU A 15 34.11 -23.35 27.66
CA LEU A 15 32.78 -23.12 27.11
C LEU A 15 32.88 -22.98 25.60
N HIS A 16 32.62 -24.05 24.88
CA HIS A 16 32.39 -23.99 23.45
C HIS A 16 31.00 -23.35 23.22
N SER A 17 31.01 -22.06 22.95
CA SER A 17 29.84 -21.36 22.41
C SER A 17 29.59 -21.91 20.99
N TYR A 18 28.64 -22.81 20.84
CA TYR A 18 28.10 -23.16 19.54
C TYR A 18 27.30 -21.96 19.04
N GLY A 19 27.96 -21.09 18.30
CA GLY A 19 27.30 -20.07 17.52
C GLY A 19 26.36 -20.75 16.52
N THR A 20 25.05 -20.67 16.73
CA THR A 20 24.08 -21.07 15.72
C THR A 20 24.24 -20.13 14.53
N THR A 21 24.84 -20.62 13.45
CA THR A 21 24.81 -19.92 12.17
C THR A 21 23.36 -19.60 11.84
N PRO A 22 23.00 -18.34 11.59
CA PRO A 22 21.62 -18.01 11.21
C PRO A 22 21.28 -18.80 9.95
N LYS A 23 20.25 -19.66 10.04
CA LYS A 23 19.72 -20.34 8.86
C LYS A 23 19.17 -19.26 7.93
N ILE A 24 19.85 -19.03 6.80
CA ILE A 24 19.33 -18.17 5.74
C ILE A 24 18.04 -18.83 5.26
N LYS A 25 16.90 -18.18 5.53
CA LYS A 25 15.62 -18.59 4.94
C LYS A 25 15.65 -18.22 3.46
N VAL A 26 15.72 -19.22 2.61
CA VAL A 26 15.64 -19.05 1.14
C VAL A 26 14.16 -19.19 0.75
N TYR A 27 13.68 -18.30 -0.10
CA TYR A 27 12.37 -18.38 -0.73
C TYR A 27 12.51 -18.17 -2.24
N CYS A 28 11.51 -18.61 -3.00
CA CYS A 28 11.46 -18.43 -4.46
C CYS A 28 10.26 -17.54 -4.82
N ASN A 29 10.43 -16.66 -5.78
CA ASN A 29 9.33 -15.92 -6.40
C ASN A 29 8.65 -16.79 -7.49
N PRO A 30 7.32 -16.64 -7.67
CA PRO A 30 6.42 -15.83 -6.87
C PRO A 30 6.12 -16.47 -5.51
N VAL A 31 6.11 -15.67 -4.42
CA VAL A 31 5.72 -16.13 -3.07
C VAL A 31 4.21 -16.39 -2.96
N LEU A 32 3.41 -15.82 -3.85
CA LEU A 32 1.98 -16.07 -4.03
C LEU A 32 1.71 -16.28 -5.52
N ALA A 33 1.54 -17.54 -5.95
CA ALA A 33 1.27 -17.90 -7.34
C ALA A 33 -0.25 -17.77 -7.67
N LYS A 34 -0.79 -16.59 -7.42
CA LYS A 34 -2.18 -16.17 -7.73
C LYS A 34 -2.15 -14.79 -8.35
N SER A 35 -3.14 -14.48 -9.17
CA SER A 35 -3.33 -13.12 -9.65
C SER A 35 -3.74 -12.23 -8.48
N THR A 36 -2.90 -11.28 -8.15
CA THR A 36 -3.09 -10.29 -7.08
C THR A 36 -2.56 -8.95 -7.58
N PRO A 37 -3.20 -8.34 -8.61
CA PRO A 37 -2.75 -7.07 -9.14
C PRO A 37 -2.93 -5.95 -8.10
N ASP A 38 -2.13 -4.91 -8.21
CA ASP A 38 -2.18 -3.70 -7.37
C ASP A 38 -2.23 -4.00 -5.86
N PRO A 39 -1.29 -4.81 -5.34
CA PRO A 39 -1.39 -5.28 -3.98
C PRO A 39 -1.04 -4.18 -2.97
N THR A 40 -1.79 -4.13 -1.87
CA THR A 40 -1.45 -3.40 -0.65
C THR A 40 -1.26 -4.37 0.50
N VAL A 41 -0.34 -4.05 1.43
CA VAL A 41 -0.03 -4.92 2.57
C VAL A 41 0.05 -4.11 3.85
N ILE A 42 -0.60 -4.59 4.90
CA ILE A 42 -0.48 -4.03 6.24
C ILE A 42 0.00 -5.10 7.23
N GLN A 43 0.85 -4.71 8.18
CA GLN A 43 1.15 -5.54 9.33
C GLN A 43 0.21 -5.18 10.49
N ALA A 44 -0.54 -6.16 10.97
CA ALA A 44 -1.44 -5.97 12.09
C ALA A 44 -0.68 -6.06 13.45
N PRO A 45 -1.26 -5.57 14.56
CA PRO A 45 -0.65 -5.58 15.87
C PRO A 45 -0.29 -6.98 16.40
N ASP A 46 -0.93 -8.05 15.90
CA ASP A 46 -0.59 -9.45 16.19
C ASP A 46 0.67 -9.95 15.44
N GLY A 47 1.30 -9.10 14.65
CA GLY A 47 2.48 -9.39 13.85
C GLY A 47 2.20 -10.06 12.50
N MET A 48 0.95 -10.40 12.20
CA MET A 48 0.56 -10.96 10.92
C MET A 48 0.47 -9.89 9.84
N PHE A 49 0.81 -10.26 8.61
CA PHE A 49 0.64 -9.42 7.42
C PHE A 49 -0.66 -9.78 6.71
N TYR A 50 -1.36 -8.76 6.20
CA TYR A 50 -2.57 -8.91 5.41
C TYR A 50 -2.40 -8.21 4.08
N LEU A 51 -2.66 -8.93 2.99
CA LEU A 51 -2.57 -8.46 1.62
C LEU A 51 -3.97 -8.38 1.02
N TYR A 52 -4.23 -7.28 0.33
CA TYR A 52 -5.43 -7.04 -0.46
C TYR A 52 -5.00 -6.72 -1.89
N ALA A 53 -5.85 -7.00 -2.88
CA ALA A 53 -5.52 -6.76 -4.28
C ALA A 53 -6.77 -6.41 -5.09
N THR A 54 -6.55 -5.84 -6.28
CA THR A 54 -7.58 -5.69 -7.29
C THR A 54 -8.29 -7.01 -7.53
N GLU A 55 -9.58 -6.97 -7.75
CA GLU A 55 -10.44 -8.14 -7.85
C GLU A 55 -10.29 -8.96 -9.14
N ASP A 56 -9.36 -9.88 -9.13
CA ASP A 56 -9.46 -11.10 -9.96
C ASP A 56 -10.30 -12.16 -9.24
N ILE A 57 -10.23 -12.18 -7.89
CA ILE A 57 -11.21 -12.80 -7.04
C ILE A 57 -12.19 -11.71 -6.63
N HIS A 58 -13.47 -11.90 -6.97
CA HIS A 58 -14.53 -10.93 -6.76
C HIS A 58 -14.59 -10.42 -5.31
N ASN A 59 -14.85 -9.11 -5.11
CA ASN A 59 -15.00 -8.46 -3.80
C ASN A 59 -13.70 -8.21 -3.01
N ILE A 60 -12.55 -8.01 -3.68
CA ILE A 60 -11.23 -7.76 -3.10
C ILE A 60 -10.74 -8.92 -2.23
N PRO A 61 -9.86 -9.79 -2.75
CA PRO A 61 -9.30 -10.91 -1.99
C PRO A 61 -8.44 -10.44 -0.82
N ILE A 62 -8.49 -11.18 0.27
CA ILE A 62 -7.64 -10.99 1.45
C ILE A 62 -6.81 -12.24 1.68
N TYR A 63 -5.51 -12.07 1.78
CA TYR A 63 -4.57 -13.11 2.20
C TYR A 63 -3.87 -12.68 3.48
N LYS A 64 -3.47 -13.65 4.31
CA LYS A 64 -2.63 -13.38 5.47
C LYS A 64 -1.35 -14.19 5.46
N SER A 65 -0.28 -13.66 6.05
CA SER A 65 1.02 -14.31 6.16
C SER A 65 1.71 -13.96 7.48
N PRO A 66 2.45 -14.89 8.10
CA PRO A 66 3.29 -14.59 9.24
C PRO A 66 4.64 -13.97 8.84
N ASP A 67 5.05 -14.03 7.56
CA ASP A 67 6.45 -13.81 7.15
C ASP A 67 6.62 -13.22 5.73
N LEU A 68 5.52 -12.74 5.08
CA LEU A 68 5.48 -12.23 3.71
C LEU A 68 5.82 -13.26 2.61
N VAL A 69 6.00 -14.52 2.99
CA VAL A 69 6.36 -15.62 2.08
C VAL A 69 5.24 -16.66 1.99
N ASN A 70 4.71 -17.03 3.16
CA ASN A 70 3.68 -18.08 3.28
C ASN A 70 2.30 -17.43 3.41
N TRP A 71 1.60 -17.29 2.28
CA TRP A 71 0.30 -16.65 2.20
C TRP A 71 -0.87 -17.65 2.23
N THR A 72 -1.90 -17.33 2.99
CA THR A 72 -3.14 -18.09 3.10
C THR A 72 -4.32 -17.20 2.79
N PHE A 73 -5.20 -17.62 1.88
CA PHE A 73 -6.46 -16.92 1.60
C PHE A 73 -7.37 -16.99 2.82
N VAL A 74 -7.93 -15.84 3.23
CA VAL A 74 -8.80 -15.74 4.41
C VAL A 74 -10.22 -15.28 4.08
N GLY A 75 -10.46 -14.78 2.88
CA GLY A 75 -11.77 -14.30 2.45
C GLY A 75 -11.67 -13.10 1.51
N THR A 76 -12.75 -12.33 1.46
CA THR A 76 -12.85 -11.11 0.66
C THR A 76 -13.32 -9.95 1.54
N ALA A 77 -12.97 -8.71 1.16
CA ALA A 77 -13.34 -7.52 1.93
C ALA A 77 -14.87 -7.32 1.97
N PHE A 78 -15.55 -7.65 0.88
CA PHE A 78 -17.00 -7.55 0.74
C PHE A 78 -17.61 -8.89 0.38
N THR A 79 -18.93 -8.93 0.40
CA THR A 79 -19.77 -9.97 -0.21
C THR A 79 -20.61 -9.32 -1.32
N ASP A 80 -21.29 -10.11 -2.14
CA ASP A 80 -22.20 -9.56 -3.16
C ASP A 80 -23.31 -8.67 -2.57
N ALA A 81 -23.71 -8.96 -1.34
CA ALA A 81 -24.72 -8.16 -0.61
C ALA A 81 -24.18 -6.87 -0.01
N THR A 82 -22.87 -6.78 0.27
CA THR A 82 -22.23 -5.63 0.92
C THR A 82 -21.30 -4.84 0.00
N ARG A 83 -21.16 -5.29 -1.24
CA ARG A 83 -20.32 -4.67 -2.27
C ARG A 83 -20.73 -3.22 -2.53
N PRO A 84 -19.79 -2.27 -2.61
CA PRO A 84 -20.04 -0.91 -3.07
C PRO A 84 -20.69 -0.86 -4.46
N THR A 85 -21.56 0.14 -4.70
CA THR A 85 -22.36 0.21 -5.93
C THR A 85 -22.41 1.60 -6.57
N PHE A 86 -21.57 2.56 -6.13
CA PHE A 86 -21.66 3.94 -6.63
C PHE A 86 -21.25 4.10 -8.11
N GLU A 87 -20.51 3.14 -8.69
CA GLU A 87 -20.27 3.04 -10.13
C GLU A 87 -20.81 1.70 -10.65
N PRO A 88 -21.94 1.72 -11.41
CA PRO A 88 -22.56 0.50 -11.89
C PRO A 88 -21.66 -0.33 -12.80
N LYS A 89 -21.61 -1.64 -12.58
CA LYS A 89 -20.80 -2.61 -13.34
C LYS A 89 -19.28 -2.38 -13.26
N ALA A 90 -18.84 -1.60 -12.28
CA ALA A 90 -17.42 -1.41 -12.03
C ALA A 90 -16.82 -2.57 -11.25
N GLY A 91 -15.52 -2.81 -11.47
CA GLY A 91 -14.66 -3.60 -10.61
C GLY A 91 -14.20 -2.80 -9.40
N LEU A 92 -13.72 -3.50 -8.37
CA LEU A 92 -13.02 -2.94 -7.22
C LEU A 92 -11.52 -3.07 -7.46
N TRP A 93 -10.86 -1.94 -7.64
CA TRP A 93 -9.46 -1.88 -8.09
C TRP A 93 -8.57 -1.17 -7.08
N ALA A 94 -7.28 -1.49 -7.14
CA ALA A 94 -6.17 -0.85 -6.44
C ALA A 94 -6.54 -0.46 -4.99
N PRO A 95 -6.80 -1.43 -4.11
CA PRO A 95 -7.09 -1.15 -2.71
C PRO A 95 -5.86 -0.57 -2.01
N ASP A 96 -6.10 0.28 -1.00
CA ASP A 96 -5.07 0.75 -0.07
C ASP A 96 -5.57 0.59 1.37
N ILE A 97 -4.93 -0.28 2.15
CA ILE A 97 -5.31 -0.62 3.52
C ILE A 97 -4.49 0.14 4.54
N ASN A 98 -5.17 0.75 5.51
CA ASN A 98 -4.56 1.54 6.56
C ASN A 98 -5.18 1.23 7.93
N HIS A 99 -4.45 1.54 9.00
CA HIS A 99 -4.98 1.46 10.36
C HIS A 99 -5.06 2.88 10.92
N ILE A 100 -6.27 3.41 11.02
CA ILE A 100 -6.57 4.80 11.39
C ILE A 100 -7.46 4.78 12.63
N ASP A 101 -7.01 5.42 13.70
CA ASP A 101 -7.78 5.60 14.95
C ASP A 101 -8.44 4.31 15.47
N GLY A 102 -7.68 3.19 15.42
CA GLY A 102 -8.12 1.89 15.92
C GLY A 102 -9.01 1.09 14.96
N LYS A 103 -9.24 1.58 13.74
CA LYS A 103 -10.01 0.88 12.69
C LYS A 103 -9.12 0.58 11.48
N TYR A 104 -9.43 -0.49 10.78
CA TYR A 104 -8.87 -0.75 9.46
C TYR A 104 -9.71 -0.03 8.41
N VAL A 105 -9.09 0.89 7.70
CA VAL A 105 -9.71 1.67 6.63
C VAL A 105 -9.15 1.19 5.30
N LEU A 106 -10.02 0.71 4.44
CA LEU A 106 -9.71 0.25 3.10
C LEU A 106 -10.23 1.28 2.10
N TYR A 107 -9.32 2.04 1.47
CA TYR A 107 -9.66 2.83 0.31
C TYR A 107 -9.66 1.91 -0.92
N TYR A 108 -10.54 2.17 -1.88
CA TYR A 108 -10.66 1.37 -3.10
C TYR A 108 -11.13 2.24 -4.26
N ALA A 109 -10.72 1.91 -5.48
CA ALA A 109 -11.29 2.49 -6.68
C ALA A 109 -12.44 1.62 -7.20
N MET A 110 -13.52 2.26 -7.68
CA MET A 110 -14.52 1.62 -8.51
C MET A 110 -14.35 2.10 -9.94
N SER A 111 -13.93 1.19 -10.84
CA SER A 111 -13.67 1.52 -12.23
C SER A 111 -13.98 0.37 -13.18
N ARG A 112 -13.94 0.66 -14.46
CA ARG A 112 -13.99 -0.29 -15.57
C ARG A 112 -13.19 0.24 -16.73
N TRP A 113 -12.75 -0.61 -17.63
CA TRP A 113 -12.08 -0.18 -18.85
C TRP A 113 -12.94 0.81 -19.64
N GLY A 114 -12.39 2.00 -19.95
CA GLY A 114 -13.10 3.10 -20.59
C GLY A 114 -13.98 3.93 -19.65
N GLY A 115 -13.93 3.69 -18.33
CA GLY A 115 -14.71 4.40 -17.31
C GLY A 115 -14.06 5.66 -16.73
N GLU A 116 -13.03 6.22 -17.35
CA GLU A 116 -12.19 7.31 -16.82
C GLU A 116 -12.96 8.55 -16.33
N HIS A 117 -14.15 8.84 -16.89
CA HIS A 117 -14.96 10.00 -16.51
C HIS A 117 -15.86 9.76 -15.31
N THR A 118 -16.19 8.50 -15.02
CA THR A 118 -17.19 8.15 -14.00
C THR A 118 -16.65 7.29 -12.87
N CYS A 119 -15.45 6.72 -13.02
CA CYS A 119 -14.77 6.02 -11.93
C CYS A 119 -14.59 6.95 -10.71
N GLY A 120 -14.25 6.36 -9.59
CA GLY A 120 -14.04 7.13 -8.37
C GLY A 120 -13.47 6.29 -7.26
N ILE A 121 -13.25 6.92 -6.13
CA ILE A 121 -12.68 6.32 -4.93
C ILE A 121 -13.71 6.34 -3.82
N GLY A 122 -13.82 5.23 -3.11
CA GLY A 122 -14.59 5.06 -1.88
C GLY A 122 -13.72 4.52 -0.75
N CYS A 123 -14.32 4.38 0.42
CA CYS A 123 -13.66 3.76 1.56
C CYS A 123 -14.61 2.85 2.33
N ALA A 124 -14.03 1.90 3.06
CA ALA A 124 -14.75 0.99 3.94
C ALA A 124 -13.97 0.78 5.24
N VAL A 125 -14.66 0.42 6.30
CA VAL A 125 -14.05 0.25 7.63
C VAL A 125 -14.31 -1.14 8.19
N ALA A 126 -13.37 -1.65 8.98
CA ALA A 126 -13.50 -2.89 9.75
C ALA A 126 -12.78 -2.80 11.10
N ASP A 127 -13.22 -3.64 12.05
CA ASP A 127 -12.51 -3.83 13.35
C ASP A 127 -11.35 -4.81 13.24
N SER A 128 -11.31 -5.60 12.17
CA SER A 128 -10.31 -6.63 11.92
C SER A 128 -9.73 -6.49 10.52
N PRO A 129 -8.43 -6.75 10.32
CA PRO A 129 -7.83 -6.72 8.99
C PRO A 129 -8.36 -7.85 8.07
N ALA A 130 -9.00 -8.87 8.63
CA ALA A 130 -9.69 -9.89 7.84
C ALA A 130 -11.14 -9.51 7.48
N GLY A 131 -11.60 -8.31 7.86
CA GLY A 131 -12.97 -7.88 7.70
C GLY A 131 -13.92 -8.47 8.76
N PRO A 132 -15.26 -8.47 8.51
CA PRO A 132 -15.90 -7.91 7.31
C PRO A 132 -15.78 -6.38 7.26
N PHE A 133 -15.63 -5.83 6.06
CA PHE A 133 -15.61 -4.38 5.86
C PHE A 133 -17.03 -3.85 5.62
N THR A 134 -17.30 -2.70 6.21
CA THR A 134 -18.55 -1.93 6.02
C THR A 134 -18.24 -0.74 5.12
N ASP A 135 -18.88 -0.70 3.94
CA ASP A 135 -18.76 0.40 3.00
C ASP A 135 -19.24 1.72 3.62
N GLN A 136 -18.42 2.76 3.53
CA GLN A 136 -18.74 4.12 3.95
C GLN A 136 -19.21 4.99 2.75
N GLY A 137 -19.22 4.38 1.55
CA GLY A 137 -19.59 5.02 0.31
C GLY A 137 -18.42 5.69 -0.40
N LYS A 138 -18.76 6.48 -1.43
CA LYS A 138 -17.77 7.18 -2.23
C LYS A 138 -17.20 8.39 -1.50
N LEU A 139 -15.92 8.65 -1.69
CA LEU A 139 -15.28 9.93 -1.39
C LEU A 139 -15.57 10.93 -2.52
N PHE A 140 -15.35 10.50 -3.77
CA PHE A 140 -15.63 11.28 -4.98
C PHE A 140 -15.62 10.41 -6.23
N ARG A 141 -16.11 10.99 -7.32
CA ARG A 141 -15.99 10.47 -8.69
C ARG A 141 -15.18 11.44 -9.54
N SER A 142 -14.60 10.96 -10.65
CA SER A 142 -13.81 11.77 -11.60
C SER A 142 -14.54 13.02 -12.08
N ASN A 143 -15.81 12.89 -12.45
CA ASN A 143 -16.64 14.00 -12.91
C ASN A 143 -17.09 14.95 -11.79
N GLU A 144 -17.01 14.56 -10.54
CA GLU A 144 -17.36 15.39 -9.37
C GLU A 144 -16.15 16.18 -8.88
N ILE A 145 -14.97 15.53 -8.82
CA ILE A 145 -13.73 16.14 -8.33
C ILE A 145 -12.97 16.93 -9.41
N GLY A 146 -13.34 16.77 -10.69
CA GLY A 146 -12.71 17.44 -11.82
C GLY A 146 -11.36 16.85 -12.25
N VAL A 147 -11.04 15.65 -11.78
CA VAL A 147 -9.83 14.92 -12.17
C VAL A 147 -10.24 13.62 -12.87
N GLN A 148 -9.91 13.50 -14.15
CA GLN A 148 -10.22 12.32 -14.95
C GLN A 148 -9.38 11.13 -14.47
N ASN A 149 -9.93 9.91 -14.58
CA ASN A 149 -9.31 8.65 -14.17
C ASN A 149 -8.86 8.64 -12.70
N SER A 150 -9.77 9.05 -11.82
CA SER A 150 -9.56 9.08 -10.36
C SER A 150 -9.65 7.66 -9.79
N ILE A 151 -8.52 6.96 -9.84
CA ILE A 151 -8.29 5.61 -9.31
C ILE A 151 -6.93 5.58 -8.58
N ASP A 152 -6.53 4.42 -8.09
CA ASP A 152 -5.24 4.16 -7.43
C ASP A 152 -5.05 5.02 -6.16
N PRO A 153 -5.95 4.89 -5.16
CA PRO A 153 -5.81 5.62 -3.90
C PRO A 153 -4.58 5.19 -3.11
N PHE A 154 -3.95 6.16 -2.48
CA PHE A 154 -2.89 5.96 -1.49
C PHE A 154 -3.07 6.95 -0.34
N TYR A 155 -3.20 6.44 0.87
CA TYR A 155 -3.34 7.24 2.09
C TYR A 155 -1.98 7.49 2.74
N ILE A 156 -1.82 8.69 3.31
CA ILE A 156 -0.70 9.00 4.18
C ILE A 156 -1.13 10.02 5.25
N GLU A 157 -0.58 9.85 6.46
CA GLU A 157 -0.67 10.84 7.53
C GLU A 157 0.66 11.55 7.70
N GLU A 158 0.62 12.87 7.81
CA GLU A 158 1.79 13.70 8.07
C GLU A 158 1.44 14.80 9.06
N ASN A 159 2.15 14.86 10.19
CA ASN A 159 1.96 15.83 11.27
C ASN A 159 0.52 15.85 11.85
N GLY A 160 -0.14 14.71 11.88
CA GLY A 160 -1.52 14.55 12.37
C GLY A 160 -2.60 14.90 11.36
N GLU A 161 -2.23 15.37 10.17
CA GLU A 161 -3.14 15.64 9.07
C GLU A 161 -3.16 14.47 8.09
N LYS A 162 -4.34 14.15 7.54
CA LYS A 162 -4.59 12.99 6.70
C LYS A 162 -4.79 13.41 5.24
N TYR A 163 -4.16 12.68 4.33
CA TYR A 163 -4.17 12.98 2.90
C TYR A 163 -4.45 11.72 2.10
N LEU A 164 -5.20 11.89 1.02
CA LEU A 164 -5.38 10.88 -0.02
C LEU A 164 -4.67 11.35 -1.29
N PHE A 165 -3.77 10.52 -1.79
CA PHE A 165 -3.12 10.67 -3.08
C PHE A 165 -3.78 9.71 -4.07
N TRP A 166 -3.86 10.09 -5.36
CA TRP A 166 -4.42 9.22 -6.39
C TRP A 166 -4.04 9.69 -7.78
N GLY A 167 -4.31 8.86 -8.79
CA GLY A 167 -4.28 9.26 -10.19
C GLY A 167 -3.65 8.23 -11.12
N SER A 168 -4.12 8.23 -12.37
CA SER A 168 -3.66 7.33 -13.41
C SER A 168 -3.69 8.02 -14.76
N PHE A 169 -2.52 8.30 -15.33
CA PHE A 169 -2.26 8.90 -16.65
C PHE A 169 -3.03 10.20 -16.97
N ARG A 170 -3.54 10.88 -15.93
CA ARG A 170 -4.18 12.21 -16.00
C ARG A 170 -3.61 13.16 -14.96
N GLY A 171 -2.43 12.82 -14.43
CA GLY A 171 -1.74 13.47 -13.32
C GLY A 171 -1.94 12.73 -12.01
N ILE A 172 -0.98 12.89 -11.10
CA ILE A 172 -1.07 12.44 -9.72
C ILE A 172 -1.47 13.65 -8.87
N TYR A 173 -2.47 13.46 -8.03
CA TYR A 173 -3.05 14.49 -7.18
C TYR A 173 -3.06 14.05 -5.72
N TYR A 174 -3.21 15.01 -4.83
CA TYR A 174 -3.58 14.75 -3.44
C TYR A 174 -4.73 15.68 -3.01
N ILE A 175 -5.42 15.30 -1.94
CA ILE A 175 -6.43 16.09 -1.27
C ILE A 175 -6.37 15.82 0.24
N GLU A 176 -6.75 16.81 1.04
CA GLU A 176 -6.88 16.66 2.48
C GLU A 176 -8.16 15.89 2.84
N LEU A 177 -8.03 14.96 3.77
CA LEU A 177 -9.15 14.23 4.36
C LEU A 177 -9.60 14.87 5.68
N SER A 178 -10.79 14.51 6.11
CA SER A 178 -11.31 14.79 7.47
C SER A 178 -10.47 14.09 8.54
N GLU A 179 -10.65 14.47 9.78
CA GLU A 179 -9.93 13.91 10.93
C GLU A 179 -10.09 12.38 11.05
N ASP A 180 -11.26 11.83 10.73
CA ASP A 180 -11.54 10.40 10.71
C ASP A 180 -10.97 9.66 9.47
N GLY A 181 -10.49 10.38 8.45
CA GLY A 181 -10.00 9.82 7.19
C GLY A 181 -11.10 9.32 6.25
N LEU A 182 -12.38 9.45 6.61
CA LEU A 182 -13.49 8.85 5.86
C LEU A 182 -14.17 9.80 4.88
N HIS A 183 -13.79 11.09 4.88
CA HIS A 183 -14.40 12.12 4.05
C HIS A 183 -13.33 13.07 3.51
N ILE A 184 -13.63 13.81 2.46
CA ILE A 184 -12.83 14.96 2.06
C ILE A 184 -13.04 16.08 3.07
N ARG A 185 -11.94 16.75 3.49
CA ARG A 185 -12.02 17.92 4.36
C ARG A 185 -12.85 19.01 3.66
N PRO A 186 -13.84 19.66 4.36
CA PRO A 186 -14.61 20.73 3.77
C PRO A 186 -13.76 21.85 3.21
N GLY A 187 -13.94 22.16 1.93
CA GLY A 187 -13.19 23.21 1.22
C GLY A 187 -11.84 22.76 0.63
N ALA A 188 -11.38 21.55 0.91
CA ALA A 188 -10.16 21.00 0.29
C ALA A 188 -10.35 20.85 -1.23
N LYS A 189 -9.26 21.03 -1.96
CA LYS A 189 -9.23 20.93 -3.42
C LYS A 189 -8.08 20.03 -3.88
N PRO A 190 -8.27 19.30 -4.99
CA PRO A 190 -7.19 18.52 -5.58
C PRO A 190 -5.99 19.38 -5.93
N THR A 191 -4.79 18.94 -5.58
CA THR A 191 -3.54 19.59 -5.96
C THR A 191 -2.67 18.58 -6.69
N GLN A 192 -2.23 18.92 -7.90
CA GLN A 192 -1.39 18.06 -8.72
C GLN A 192 0.06 18.09 -8.27
N ILE A 193 0.71 16.92 -8.18
CA ILE A 193 2.11 16.75 -7.76
C ILE A 193 2.98 16.01 -8.75
N ALA A 194 2.38 15.31 -9.72
CA ALA A 194 3.10 14.71 -10.84
C ALA A 194 2.26 14.78 -12.12
N GLY A 195 2.91 14.74 -13.27
CA GLY A 195 2.32 14.91 -14.59
C GLY A 195 1.54 13.69 -15.07
N THR A 196 1.16 13.74 -16.35
CA THR A 196 0.23 12.75 -16.96
C THR A 196 0.91 11.46 -17.44
N ALA A 197 2.23 11.36 -17.32
CA ALA A 197 2.96 10.14 -17.66
C ALA A 197 2.84 9.02 -16.58
N TYR A 198 2.30 9.33 -15.42
CA TYR A 198 2.36 8.50 -14.23
C TYR A 198 1.00 7.96 -13.79
N GLU A 199 1.04 6.78 -13.14
CA GLU A 199 -0.08 6.22 -12.38
C GLU A 199 0.40 5.49 -11.13
N ALA A 200 -0.54 5.09 -10.24
CA ALA A 200 -0.29 4.24 -9.07
C ALA A 200 0.75 4.83 -8.11
N VAL A 201 0.37 5.93 -7.47
CA VAL A 201 1.24 6.63 -6.51
C VAL A 201 1.45 5.83 -5.22
N TYR A 202 2.71 5.77 -4.78
CA TYR A 202 3.07 5.34 -3.43
C TYR A 202 4.16 6.26 -2.88
N VAL A 203 3.98 6.83 -1.69
CA VAL A 203 4.98 7.71 -1.07
C VAL A 203 5.60 7.06 0.15
N HIS A 204 6.93 6.99 0.17
CA HIS A 204 7.70 6.48 1.30
C HIS A 204 8.59 7.57 1.92
N LYS A 205 8.42 7.83 3.21
CA LYS A 205 9.28 8.75 3.97
C LYS A 205 10.53 8.03 4.48
N LYS A 206 11.72 8.53 4.13
CA LYS A 206 12.99 8.02 4.65
C LYS A 206 13.92 9.18 5.03
N GLY A 207 14.19 9.32 6.31
CA GLY A 207 14.94 10.46 6.85
C GLY A 207 14.19 11.77 6.59
N LYS A 208 14.85 12.73 5.97
CA LYS A 208 14.25 14.03 5.62
C LYS A 208 13.53 14.03 4.26
N TYR A 209 13.54 12.92 3.54
CA TYR A 209 13.02 12.84 2.18
C TYR A 209 11.76 12.01 2.07
N TYR A 210 10.91 12.41 1.14
CA TYR A 210 9.78 11.64 0.60
C TYR A 210 10.16 11.12 -0.78
N TYR A 211 9.91 9.84 -1.00
CA TYR A 211 10.14 9.16 -2.28
C TYR A 211 8.78 8.79 -2.86
N LEU A 212 8.42 9.43 -3.96
CA LEU A 212 7.22 9.10 -4.72
C LEU A 212 7.59 8.04 -5.75
N PHE A 213 6.99 6.87 -5.61
CA PHE A 213 7.02 5.81 -6.59
C PHE A 213 5.76 5.89 -7.44
N ALA A 214 5.91 5.73 -8.74
CA ALA A 214 4.80 5.68 -9.68
C ALA A 214 5.15 4.75 -10.84
N SER A 215 4.17 4.38 -11.62
CA SER A 215 4.34 3.54 -12.80
C SER A 215 4.22 4.36 -14.08
N ILE A 216 4.96 3.96 -15.10
CA ILE A 216 4.89 4.48 -16.47
C ILE A 216 4.79 3.33 -17.46
N GLY A 217 4.42 3.65 -18.70
CA GLY A 217 4.31 2.67 -19.78
C GLY A 217 2.92 2.06 -19.86
N SER A 218 2.82 0.83 -20.32
CA SER A 218 1.56 0.14 -20.59
C SER A 218 1.49 -1.17 -19.79
N CYS A 219 0.45 -1.32 -18.96
CA CYS A 219 0.16 -2.56 -18.22
C CYS A 219 -0.72 -3.52 -19.04
N CYS A 220 -1.04 -4.66 -18.45
CA CYS A 220 -2.20 -5.51 -18.76
C CYS A 220 -2.16 -6.16 -20.16
N GLN A 221 -0.96 -6.31 -20.74
CA GLN A 221 -0.70 -6.92 -22.06
C GLN A 221 0.19 -8.17 -21.99
N GLY A 222 0.31 -8.78 -20.79
CA GLY A 222 1.19 -9.92 -20.55
C GLY A 222 2.64 -9.56 -20.89
N GLU A 223 3.31 -10.41 -21.67
CA GLU A 223 4.72 -10.22 -22.07
C GLU A 223 4.97 -8.95 -22.93
N LYS A 224 3.91 -8.35 -23.47
CA LYS A 224 4.00 -7.10 -24.25
C LYS A 224 3.89 -5.85 -23.38
N SER A 225 3.66 -5.98 -22.10
CA SER A 225 3.62 -4.84 -21.18
C SER A 225 4.98 -4.17 -21.12
N THR A 226 4.97 -2.83 -21.14
CA THR A 226 6.17 -1.99 -20.97
C THR A 226 6.18 -1.30 -19.60
N TYR A 227 5.32 -1.77 -18.72
CA TYR A 227 5.07 -1.19 -17.41
C TYR A 227 6.32 -1.24 -16.54
N THR A 228 6.72 -0.09 -15.99
CA THR A 228 7.90 0.01 -15.14
C THR A 228 7.70 1.05 -14.04
N THR A 229 8.36 0.83 -12.91
CA THR A 229 8.32 1.74 -11.77
C THR A 229 9.41 2.80 -11.90
N VAL A 230 9.04 4.05 -11.64
CA VAL A 230 9.94 5.20 -11.54
C VAL A 230 9.86 5.81 -10.14
N VAL A 231 10.85 6.61 -9.77
CA VAL A 231 10.91 7.26 -8.47
C VAL A 231 11.36 8.71 -8.58
N GLY A 232 10.65 9.59 -7.88
CA GLY A 232 11.07 10.96 -7.62
C GLY A 232 11.29 11.18 -6.13
N ARG A 233 12.10 12.18 -5.77
CA ARG A 233 12.42 12.53 -4.39
C ARG A 233 12.12 14.01 -4.11
N SER A 234 11.58 14.28 -2.93
CA SER A 234 11.34 15.64 -2.42
C SER A 234 11.72 15.74 -0.94
N GLU A 235 11.94 16.94 -0.42
CA GLU A 235 12.01 17.23 1.02
C GLU A 235 10.64 17.56 1.62
N SER A 236 9.61 17.70 0.78
CA SER A 236 8.21 17.90 1.18
C SER A 236 7.33 16.76 0.67
N LEU A 237 6.33 16.35 1.47
CA LEU A 237 5.29 15.41 1.05
C LEU A 237 4.58 15.87 -0.22
N PHE A 238 4.45 17.17 -0.40
CA PHE A 238 3.69 17.79 -1.49
C PHE A 238 4.55 18.15 -2.72
N GLY A 239 5.80 17.67 -2.76
CA GLY A 239 6.72 17.94 -3.85
C GLY A 239 7.46 19.28 -3.72
N PRO A 240 8.10 19.77 -4.81
CA PRO A 240 8.22 19.07 -6.07
C PRO A 240 9.06 17.80 -5.97
N TYR A 241 8.62 16.74 -6.63
CA TYR A 241 9.35 15.50 -6.74
C TYR A 241 10.28 15.53 -7.95
N MET A 242 11.57 15.32 -7.70
CA MET A 242 12.62 15.35 -8.74
C MET A 242 13.15 13.95 -9.00
N ASP A 243 13.32 13.60 -10.26
CA ASP A 243 14.00 12.37 -10.66
C ASP A 243 15.52 12.44 -10.34
N LYS A 244 16.26 11.36 -10.59
CA LYS A 244 17.71 11.31 -10.37
C LYS A 244 18.53 12.27 -11.22
N ASN A 245 17.95 12.81 -12.31
CA ASN A 245 18.59 13.75 -13.23
C ASN A 245 18.23 15.22 -12.91
N GLY A 246 17.36 15.43 -11.91
CA GLY A 246 16.89 16.76 -11.51
C GLY A 246 15.69 17.25 -12.34
N ASN A 247 15.00 16.40 -13.08
CA ASN A 247 13.77 16.76 -13.76
C ASN A 247 12.58 16.63 -12.82
N SER A 248 11.67 17.60 -12.88
CA SER A 248 10.43 17.56 -12.10
C SER A 248 9.47 16.50 -12.65
N MET A 249 8.91 15.68 -11.76
CA MET A 249 7.84 14.76 -12.15
C MET A 249 6.53 15.49 -12.53
N LEU A 250 6.38 16.76 -12.17
CA LEU A 250 5.20 17.55 -12.52
C LEU A 250 5.18 17.94 -14.02
N ASP A 251 6.36 18.05 -14.61
CA ASP A 251 6.53 18.57 -15.98
C ASP A 251 6.46 17.49 -17.08
N ASN A 252 6.17 16.22 -16.72
CA ASN A 252 6.08 15.09 -17.65
C ASN A 252 4.64 14.64 -17.92
#